data_4b7783ad8e08613e7c6ef4b0a76723ad
#
_entry.id   4b7783ad8e08613e7c6ef4b0a76723ad
#
_cell.length_a   1.000
_cell.length_b   1.000
_cell.length_c   1.000
_cell.angle_alpha   90.00
_cell.angle_beta   90.00
_cell.angle_gamma   90.00
#
_symmetry.space_group_name_H-M   'P 1'
#
loop_
_entity.id
_entity.type
_entity.pdbx_description
1 polymer ?
#
loop_
_entity_poly.entity_id
_entity_poly.type
_entity_poly.pdbx_seq_one_letter_code
_entity_poly.pdbx_strand_id
1 'polypeptide(L)'
;MAPLSTNGRERLFTMALTPSQEAALEAVRQFKNSSDVSMTIAGEAGTGKTFLANIIIHEIFRKISVTVTAPTHRAVSVISNKTGIRGSTIHSLLGLRPNMMLETFDIKNVQFTNDNNEERIKNYKYIIIDESSMLGHDISKFILIKAKQHNTKIIFIGDTAQLPPVNEIISDIFKNPRLVTLKEVVRQQNDNPLLDLLLVMRQDIHSVNGHRFIDYINQNPTRIIQKEDGSLEGYIALNLQDFCKALITYTNKPEMNDCNPVLDFCKYAAYSNESVQIYNKFIRENREVSAGVSDLFIAGDILTGYSNVLTPDLEPLITNSIDYVVEDVVRRPS
;
A
#
# COMPACT_ATOMS: atom_id res chain seq x y z
N MET A 1 23.43 -12.32 2.27
CA MET A 1 22.40 -12.19 1.21
C MET A 1 22.93 -12.91 -0.03
N ALA A 2 22.38 -14.06 -0.35
CA ALA A 2 22.76 -14.80 -1.55
C ALA A 2 22.17 -14.11 -2.80
N PRO A 3 22.88 -14.05 -3.93
CA PRO A 3 22.32 -13.50 -5.16
C PRO A 3 21.18 -14.40 -5.64
N LEU A 4 20.07 -13.79 -6.06
CA LEU A 4 18.96 -14.48 -6.70
C LEU A 4 19.51 -15.35 -7.84
N SER A 5 19.16 -16.64 -7.80
CA SER A 5 19.59 -17.62 -8.79
C SER A 5 19.17 -17.17 -10.20
N THR A 6 20.00 -17.50 -11.19
CA THR A 6 19.77 -17.26 -12.63
C THR A 6 18.39 -17.71 -13.11
N ASN A 7 17.79 -18.72 -12.48
CA ASN A 7 16.42 -19.20 -12.75
C ASN A 7 15.30 -18.18 -12.48
N GLY A 8 15.52 -17.18 -11.62
CA GLY A 8 14.52 -16.13 -11.37
C GLY A 8 14.45 -15.11 -12.51
N ARG A 9 15.54 -14.88 -13.22
CA ARG A 9 15.60 -13.97 -14.37
C ARG A 9 14.91 -14.56 -15.61
N GLU A 10 15.09 -15.84 -15.87
CA GLU A 10 14.47 -16.53 -17.02
C GLU A 10 12.94 -16.65 -16.87
N ARG A 11 12.41 -16.79 -15.66
CA ARG A 11 10.94 -16.84 -15.42
C ARG A 11 10.22 -15.51 -15.64
N LEU A 12 10.89 -14.36 -15.53
CA LEU A 12 10.29 -13.05 -15.84
C LEU A 12 10.02 -12.88 -17.34
N PHE A 13 10.79 -13.56 -18.21
CA PHE A 13 10.68 -13.49 -19.67
C PHE A 13 9.64 -14.42 -20.30
N THR A 14 9.05 -15.34 -19.53
CA THR A 14 8.10 -16.34 -20.07
C THR A 14 6.63 -15.97 -19.91
N MET A 15 6.29 -14.93 -19.15
CA MET A 15 4.91 -14.44 -19.07
C MET A 15 4.65 -13.48 -20.22
N ALA A 16 3.75 -13.86 -21.13
CA ALA A 16 3.26 -12.95 -22.19
C ALA A 16 2.64 -11.71 -21.55
N LEU A 17 3.07 -10.53 -21.99
CA LEU A 17 2.48 -9.26 -21.58
C LEU A 17 1.06 -9.15 -22.16
N THR A 18 0.17 -8.48 -21.45
CA THR A 18 -1.13 -8.12 -22.00
C THR A 18 -0.99 -6.95 -22.99
N PRO A 19 -1.94 -6.79 -23.92
CA PRO A 19 -1.92 -5.67 -24.86
C PRO A 19 -1.79 -4.31 -24.19
N SER A 20 -2.47 -4.09 -23.05
CA SER A 20 -2.35 -2.82 -22.32
C SER A 20 -1.00 -2.66 -21.61
N GLN A 21 -0.37 -3.75 -21.17
CA GLN A 21 0.97 -3.70 -20.61
C GLN A 21 2.02 -3.38 -21.69
N GLU A 22 1.90 -3.96 -22.89
CA GLU A 22 2.75 -3.64 -24.03
C GLU A 22 2.63 -2.17 -24.42
N ALA A 23 1.38 -1.67 -24.55
CA ALA A 23 1.12 -0.27 -24.82
C ALA A 23 1.72 0.67 -23.76
N ALA A 24 1.63 0.29 -22.48
CA ALA A 24 2.23 1.05 -21.39
C ALA A 24 3.76 1.09 -21.48
N LEU A 25 4.42 -0.03 -21.79
CA LEU A 25 5.88 -0.06 -21.98
C LEU A 25 6.32 0.82 -23.16
N GLU A 26 5.57 0.82 -24.25
CA GLU A 26 5.87 1.68 -25.39
C GLU A 26 5.68 3.16 -25.03
N ALA A 27 4.61 3.51 -24.30
CA ALA A 27 4.40 4.86 -23.79
C ALA A 27 5.55 5.31 -22.85
N VAL A 28 6.08 4.40 -22.03
CA VAL A 28 7.25 4.70 -21.18
C VAL A 28 8.53 4.94 -22.01
N ARG A 29 8.75 4.18 -23.10
CA ARG A 29 9.89 4.42 -24.01
C ARG A 29 9.80 5.81 -24.66
N GLN A 30 8.61 6.19 -25.11
CA GLN A 30 8.35 7.52 -25.66
C GLN A 30 8.52 8.61 -24.60
N PHE A 31 7.97 8.42 -23.41
CA PHE A 31 8.12 9.33 -22.27
C PHE A 31 9.59 9.53 -21.89
N LYS A 32 10.40 8.48 -21.86
CA LYS A 32 11.83 8.55 -21.56
C LYS A 32 12.56 9.57 -22.45
N ASN A 33 12.16 9.69 -23.72
CA ASN A 33 12.79 10.54 -24.73
C ASN A 33 12.05 11.87 -24.92
N SER A 34 10.93 12.11 -24.25
CA SER A 34 10.16 13.36 -24.36
C SER A 34 10.69 14.45 -23.44
N SER A 35 10.15 15.65 -23.55
CA SER A 35 10.38 16.78 -22.62
C SER A 35 9.45 16.75 -21.40
N ASP A 36 8.49 15.84 -21.34
CA ASP A 36 7.52 15.78 -20.26
C ASP A 36 8.16 15.36 -18.94
N VAL A 37 7.70 15.94 -17.85
CA VAL A 37 8.21 15.70 -16.49
C VAL A 37 7.59 14.46 -15.87
N SER A 38 6.33 14.15 -16.23
CA SER A 38 5.61 13.01 -15.63
C SER A 38 4.73 12.27 -16.61
N MET A 39 4.44 11.03 -16.28
CA MET A 39 3.38 10.20 -16.84
C MET A 39 2.68 9.42 -15.74
N THR A 40 1.49 8.88 -16.04
CA THR A 40 0.73 8.06 -15.10
C THR A 40 0.37 6.73 -15.72
N ILE A 41 0.55 5.66 -14.96
CA ILE A 41 0.08 4.31 -15.27
C ILE A 41 -1.03 3.98 -14.27
N ALA A 42 -2.26 4.00 -14.74
CA ALA A 42 -3.41 3.57 -13.96
C ALA A 42 -3.72 2.10 -14.21
N GLY A 43 -4.23 1.43 -13.21
CA GLY A 43 -4.68 0.05 -13.39
C GLY A 43 -5.30 -0.51 -12.13
N GLU A 44 -6.19 -1.45 -12.32
CA GLU A 44 -6.86 -2.14 -11.22
C GLU A 44 -5.92 -3.05 -10.42
N ALA A 45 -6.36 -3.47 -9.23
CA ALA A 45 -5.67 -4.53 -8.51
C ALA A 45 -5.61 -5.80 -9.38
N GLY A 46 -4.39 -6.37 -9.51
CA GLY A 46 -4.20 -7.57 -10.33
C GLY A 46 -3.88 -7.32 -11.81
N THR A 47 -3.83 -6.08 -12.30
CA THR A 47 -3.41 -5.76 -13.68
C THR A 47 -1.89 -5.81 -13.89
N GLY A 48 -1.13 -6.17 -12.85
CA GLY A 48 0.32 -6.33 -12.95
C GLY A 48 1.12 -5.02 -12.86
N LYS A 49 0.60 -3.96 -12.23
CA LYS A 49 1.30 -2.67 -12.06
C LYS A 49 2.74 -2.81 -11.54
N THR A 50 2.92 -3.56 -10.45
CA THR A 50 4.24 -3.76 -9.84
C THR A 50 5.16 -4.62 -10.70
N PHE A 51 4.61 -5.59 -11.44
CA PHE A 51 5.35 -6.37 -12.43
C PHE A 51 5.84 -5.47 -13.57
N LEU A 52 4.97 -4.60 -14.07
CA LEU A 52 5.31 -3.63 -15.10
C LEU A 52 6.38 -2.64 -14.62
N ALA A 53 6.28 -2.15 -13.37
CA ALA A 53 7.31 -1.31 -12.76
C ALA A 53 8.68 -1.99 -12.76
N ASN A 54 8.72 -3.29 -12.45
CA ASN A 54 9.95 -4.07 -12.48
C ASN A 54 10.56 -4.11 -13.89
N ILE A 55 9.76 -4.37 -14.93
CA ILE A 55 10.23 -4.36 -16.34
C ILE A 55 10.73 -2.96 -16.72
N ILE A 56 10.01 -1.90 -16.41
CA ILE A 56 10.40 -0.52 -16.69
C ILE A 56 11.79 -0.22 -16.11
N ILE A 57 12.00 -0.58 -14.85
CA ILE A 57 13.26 -0.34 -14.14
C ILE A 57 14.41 -1.10 -14.81
N HIS A 58 14.22 -2.38 -15.09
CA HIS A 58 15.30 -3.25 -15.51
C HIS A 58 15.61 -3.14 -17.00
N GLU A 59 14.59 -2.99 -17.86
CA GLU A 59 14.75 -3.01 -19.30
C GLU A 59 14.81 -1.62 -19.93
N ILE A 60 13.93 -0.69 -19.48
CA ILE A 60 13.86 0.64 -20.09
C ILE A 60 14.86 1.58 -19.44
N PHE A 61 14.90 1.64 -18.11
CA PHE A 61 15.83 2.52 -17.38
C PHE A 61 17.16 1.86 -17.08
N ARG A 62 17.25 0.53 -17.20
CA ARG A 62 18.48 -0.26 -16.94
C ARG A 62 19.11 0.02 -15.58
N LYS A 63 18.30 0.29 -14.56
CA LYS A 63 18.70 0.69 -13.20
C LYS A 63 19.57 1.96 -13.12
N ILE A 64 19.66 2.75 -14.17
CA ILE A 64 20.50 3.96 -14.19
C ILE A 64 19.76 5.09 -13.50
N SER A 65 20.27 5.52 -12.33
CA SER A 65 19.70 6.63 -11.55
C SER A 65 18.18 6.53 -11.36
N VAL A 66 17.67 5.33 -11.04
CA VAL A 66 16.25 5.08 -10.78
C VAL A 66 16.04 4.73 -9.32
N THR A 67 14.94 5.22 -8.74
CA THR A 67 14.45 4.78 -7.43
C THR A 67 12.95 4.56 -7.46
N VAL A 68 12.47 3.85 -6.43
CA VAL A 68 11.05 3.64 -6.18
C VAL A 68 10.66 4.35 -4.89
N THR A 69 9.45 4.87 -4.84
CA THR A 69 8.92 5.54 -3.65
C THR A 69 7.42 5.30 -3.51
N ALA A 70 6.91 5.49 -2.31
CA ALA A 70 5.48 5.37 -2.03
C ALA A 70 5.11 6.26 -0.83
N PRO A 71 3.81 6.53 -0.59
CA PRO A 71 3.36 7.33 0.56
C PRO A 71 3.73 6.71 1.91
N THR A 72 3.71 5.38 2.04
CA THR A 72 3.92 4.66 3.30
C THR A 72 5.14 3.75 3.26
N HIS A 73 5.75 3.50 4.42
CA HIS A 73 6.89 2.56 4.55
C HIS A 73 6.53 1.13 4.12
N ARG A 74 5.30 0.68 4.39
CA ARG A 74 4.82 -0.63 3.97
C ARG A 74 4.78 -0.76 2.45
N ALA A 75 4.24 0.23 1.76
CA ALA A 75 4.21 0.24 0.30
C ALA A 75 5.63 0.31 -0.30
N VAL A 76 6.53 1.10 0.29
CA VAL A 76 7.95 1.13 -0.09
C VAL A 76 8.59 -0.25 0.06
N SER A 77 8.36 -0.94 1.17
CA SER A 77 8.91 -2.30 1.38
C SER A 77 8.42 -3.28 0.32
N VAL A 78 7.12 -3.25 0.00
CA VAL A 78 6.52 -4.12 -1.02
C VAL A 78 7.14 -3.88 -2.40
N ILE A 79 7.20 -2.62 -2.86
CA ILE A 79 7.75 -2.32 -4.19
C ILE A 79 9.26 -2.55 -4.24
N SER A 80 9.99 -2.25 -3.16
CA SER A 80 11.44 -2.49 -3.07
C SER A 80 11.77 -3.98 -3.18
N ASN A 81 11.04 -4.84 -2.46
CA ASN A 81 11.23 -6.29 -2.50
C ASN A 81 10.92 -6.87 -3.89
N LYS A 82 9.87 -6.39 -4.55
CA LYS A 82 9.47 -6.87 -5.88
C LYS A 82 10.37 -6.39 -7.01
N THR A 83 10.95 -5.19 -6.89
CA THR A 83 11.80 -4.60 -7.93
C THR A 83 13.30 -4.79 -7.68
N GLY A 84 13.69 -5.16 -6.47
CA GLY A 84 15.09 -5.24 -6.04
C GLY A 84 15.79 -3.87 -6.00
N ILE A 85 15.03 -2.77 -6.03
CA ILE A 85 15.54 -1.40 -5.89
C ILE A 85 15.25 -0.89 -4.49
N ARG A 86 16.27 -0.38 -3.81
CA ARG A 86 16.07 0.27 -2.51
C ARG A 86 15.25 1.54 -2.69
N GLY A 87 14.05 1.53 -2.13
CA GLY A 87 13.13 2.66 -2.14
C GLY A 87 13.22 3.52 -0.89
N SER A 88 12.46 4.62 -0.90
CA SER A 88 12.27 5.51 0.25
C SER A 88 10.84 6.06 0.23
N THR A 89 10.37 6.59 1.35
CA THR A 89 9.08 7.30 1.36
C THR A 89 9.17 8.64 0.63
N ILE A 90 8.02 9.20 0.25
CA ILE A 90 7.93 10.53 -0.37
C ILE A 90 8.54 11.58 0.56
N HIS A 91 8.31 11.50 1.88
CA HIS A 91 8.95 12.39 2.85
C HIS A 91 10.48 12.37 2.73
N SER A 92 11.06 11.18 2.78
CA SER A 92 12.51 11.00 2.68
C SER A 92 13.07 11.45 1.31
N LEU A 93 12.31 11.23 0.23
CA LEU A 93 12.71 11.66 -1.11
C LEU A 93 12.79 13.18 -1.25
N LEU A 94 11.83 13.87 -0.65
CA LEU A 94 11.69 15.33 -0.73
C LEU A 94 12.37 16.07 0.44
N GLY A 95 12.95 15.36 1.40
CA GLY A 95 13.54 15.95 2.60
C GLY A 95 12.53 16.56 3.58
N LEU A 96 11.26 16.13 3.51
CA LEU A 96 10.20 16.64 4.37
C LEU A 96 10.33 16.09 5.79
N ARG A 97 9.85 16.84 6.80
CA ARG A 97 9.78 16.34 8.16
C ARG A 97 8.90 15.09 8.25
N PRO A 98 9.32 14.05 9.01
CA PRO A 98 8.59 12.79 9.08
C PRO A 98 7.17 12.89 9.69
N ASN A 99 6.89 13.95 10.46
CA ASN A 99 5.59 14.20 11.08
C ASN A 99 4.60 14.99 10.21
N MET A 100 5.01 15.41 9.02
CA MET A 100 4.09 16.02 8.06
C MET A 100 3.17 14.94 7.50
N MET A 101 1.87 15.18 7.55
CA MET A 101 0.89 14.30 6.91
C MET A 101 0.78 14.66 5.42
N LEU A 102 0.94 13.66 4.53
CA LEU A 102 0.77 13.89 3.09
C LEU A 102 -0.67 14.23 2.73
N GLU A 103 -1.62 13.75 3.54
CA GLU A 103 -3.06 13.97 3.38
C GLU A 103 -3.48 15.43 3.59
N THR A 104 -2.75 16.15 4.45
CA THR A 104 -2.99 17.57 4.76
C THR A 104 -1.82 18.45 4.35
N PHE A 105 -1.03 17.98 3.38
CA PHE A 105 0.13 18.72 2.90
C PHE A 105 -0.28 20.08 2.31
N ASP A 106 0.37 21.14 2.79
CA ASP A 106 0.20 22.50 2.30
C ASP A 106 1.53 23.01 1.72
N ILE A 107 1.54 23.27 0.43
CA ILE A 107 2.72 23.73 -0.29
C ILE A 107 3.26 25.08 0.22
N LYS A 108 2.44 25.88 0.91
CA LYS A 108 2.83 27.17 1.49
C LYS A 108 3.54 27.02 2.83
N ASN A 109 3.34 25.90 3.53
CA ASN A 109 3.84 25.64 4.88
C ASN A 109 4.77 24.43 4.94
N VAL A 110 5.61 24.25 3.94
CA VAL A 110 6.52 23.09 3.84
C VAL A 110 7.59 23.17 4.93
N GLN A 111 7.77 22.07 5.66
CA GLN A 111 8.84 21.93 6.67
C GLN A 111 9.81 20.83 6.25
N PHE A 112 11.10 21.14 6.30
CA PHE A 112 12.17 20.22 5.93
C PHE A 112 12.86 19.65 7.17
N THR A 113 13.47 18.48 7.03
CA THR A 113 14.16 17.78 8.12
C THR A 113 15.41 18.52 8.59
N ASN A 114 16.17 19.11 7.65
CA ASN A 114 17.41 19.83 7.92
C ASN A 114 17.37 21.22 7.28
N ASP A 115 18.11 22.18 7.87
CA ASP A 115 18.26 23.54 7.35
C ASP A 115 18.86 23.59 5.93
N ASN A 116 19.57 22.53 5.53
CA ASN A 116 20.21 22.41 4.20
C ASN A 116 19.29 21.81 3.13
N ASN A 117 18.00 21.53 3.42
CA ASN A 117 17.02 21.01 2.45
C ASN A 117 17.58 19.85 1.61
N GLU A 118 18.11 18.80 2.22
CA GLU A 118 18.69 17.66 1.50
C GLU A 118 17.62 16.85 0.75
N GLU A 119 17.18 17.39 -0.36
CA GLU A 119 16.29 16.73 -1.29
C GLU A 119 17.03 15.61 -2.00
N ARG A 120 16.62 14.37 -1.77
CA ARG A 120 17.21 13.20 -2.43
C ARG A 120 16.75 13.05 -3.88
N ILE A 121 15.68 13.73 -4.26
CA ILE A 121 15.14 13.72 -5.62
C ILE A 121 16.21 14.07 -6.68
N LYS A 122 17.14 14.97 -6.34
CA LYS A 122 18.26 15.40 -7.22
C LYS A 122 19.21 14.25 -7.63
N ASN A 123 19.21 13.15 -6.86
CA ASN A 123 20.12 12.03 -7.10
C ASN A 123 19.59 11.05 -8.16
N TYR A 124 18.36 11.26 -8.63
CA TYR A 124 17.69 10.31 -9.50
C TYR A 124 17.21 10.98 -10.80
N LYS A 125 17.44 10.27 -11.90
CA LYS A 125 16.92 10.67 -13.21
C LYS A 125 15.48 10.21 -13.41
N TYR A 126 15.12 9.09 -12.81
CA TYR A 126 13.79 8.48 -12.91
C TYR A 126 13.30 8.07 -11.53
N ILE A 127 12.06 8.37 -11.23
CA ILE A 127 11.40 7.98 -9.99
C ILE A 127 10.07 7.33 -10.33
N ILE A 128 9.82 6.17 -9.77
CA ILE A 128 8.53 5.50 -9.83
C ILE A 128 7.86 5.69 -8.48
N ILE A 129 6.66 6.26 -8.47
CA ILE A 129 5.84 6.48 -7.27
C ILE A 129 4.68 5.50 -7.31
N ASP A 130 4.71 4.49 -6.45
CA ASP A 130 3.61 3.52 -6.32
C ASP A 130 2.57 4.01 -5.30
N GLU A 131 1.37 3.42 -5.33
CA GLU A 131 0.22 3.82 -4.50
C GLU A 131 -0.10 5.33 -4.57
N SER A 132 0.12 5.92 -5.72
CA SER A 132 0.02 7.37 -5.90
C SER A 132 -1.41 7.91 -5.99
N SER A 133 -2.44 7.04 -5.99
CA SER A 133 -3.86 7.43 -5.90
C SER A 133 -4.20 8.27 -4.66
N MET A 134 -3.44 8.11 -3.57
CA MET A 134 -3.62 8.85 -2.32
C MET A 134 -2.97 10.25 -2.31
N LEU A 135 -2.26 10.62 -3.38
CA LEU A 135 -1.56 11.91 -3.44
C LEU A 135 -2.53 13.04 -3.77
N GLY A 136 -2.70 13.98 -2.85
CA GLY A 136 -3.51 15.19 -3.05
C GLY A 136 -2.86 16.19 -4.01
N HIS A 137 -3.63 17.21 -4.35
CA HIS A 137 -3.23 18.26 -5.29
C HIS A 137 -1.88 18.89 -4.93
N ASP A 138 -1.73 19.37 -3.69
CA ASP A 138 -0.56 20.15 -3.29
C ASP A 138 0.72 19.30 -3.27
N ILE A 139 0.68 18.08 -2.75
CA ILE A 139 1.85 17.21 -2.74
C ILE A 139 2.22 16.75 -4.15
N SER A 140 1.26 16.44 -5.01
CA SER A 140 1.49 16.09 -6.40
C SER A 140 2.15 17.25 -7.17
N LYS A 141 1.64 18.46 -6.98
CA LYS A 141 2.21 19.68 -7.55
C LYS A 141 3.62 19.96 -7.04
N PHE A 142 3.86 19.77 -5.74
CA PHE A 142 5.19 19.95 -5.15
C PHE A 142 6.21 18.96 -5.72
N ILE A 143 5.83 17.69 -5.86
CA ILE A 143 6.66 16.67 -6.51
C ILE A 143 7.04 17.09 -7.93
N LEU A 144 6.08 17.57 -8.73
CA LEU A 144 6.34 17.98 -10.11
C LEU A 144 7.23 19.22 -10.21
N ILE A 145 7.08 20.19 -9.31
CA ILE A 145 7.97 21.35 -9.22
C ILE A 145 9.41 20.90 -8.95
N LYS A 146 9.61 20.03 -7.96
CA LYS A 146 10.92 19.49 -7.60
C LYS A 146 11.52 18.63 -8.71
N ALA A 147 10.71 17.79 -9.34
CA ALA A 147 11.14 16.99 -10.48
C ALA A 147 11.63 17.86 -11.64
N LYS A 148 10.91 18.95 -11.96
CA LYS A 148 11.30 19.90 -12.99
C LYS A 148 12.60 20.63 -12.64
N GLN A 149 12.75 21.06 -11.38
CA GLN A 149 13.98 21.75 -10.90
C GLN A 149 15.23 20.88 -11.05
N HIS A 150 15.10 19.56 -10.84
CA HIS A 150 16.24 18.63 -10.86
C HIS A 150 16.34 17.82 -12.16
N ASN A 151 15.54 18.14 -13.18
CA ASN A 151 15.48 17.39 -14.44
C ASN A 151 15.22 15.88 -14.22
N THR A 152 14.37 15.57 -13.27
CA THR A 152 13.96 14.21 -12.90
C THR A 152 12.63 13.88 -13.55
N LYS A 153 12.46 12.67 -14.05
CA LYS A 153 11.19 12.17 -14.63
C LYS A 153 10.46 11.30 -13.65
N ILE A 154 9.15 11.51 -13.53
CA ILE A 154 8.27 10.82 -12.58
C ILE A 154 7.31 9.90 -13.35
N ILE A 155 7.20 8.65 -12.90
CA ILE A 155 6.11 7.74 -13.28
C ILE A 155 5.25 7.52 -12.04
N PHE A 156 4.01 8.02 -12.08
CA PHE A 156 3.01 7.72 -11.08
C PHE A 156 2.34 6.38 -11.42
N ILE A 157 2.17 5.52 -10.42
CA ILE A 157 1.44 4.26 -10.53
C ILE A 157 0.33 4.25 -9.48
N GLY A 158 -0.91 4.01 -9.90
CA GLY A 158 -2.05 4.06 -9.00
C GLY A 158 -3.27 3.31 -9.52
N ASP A 159 -4.31 3.34 -8.72
CA ASP A 159 -5.59 2.70 -9.00
C ASP A 159 -6.72 3.70 -8.68
N THR A 160 -7.53 4.05 -9.68
CA THR A 160 -8.62 5.04 -9.53
C THR A 160 -9.75 4.58 -8.62
N ALA A 161 -9.84 3.29 -8.30
CA ALA A 161 -10.84 2.75 -7.38
C ALA A 161 -10.29 2.50 -5.96
N GLN A 162 -9.01 2.78 -5.71
CA GLN A 162 -8.45 2.82 -4.37
C GLN A 162 -8.76 4.16 -3.68
N LEU A 163 -8.36 4.26 -2.39
CA LEU A 163 -8.65 5.46 -1.60
C LEU A 163 -8.14 6.72 -2.30
N PRO A 164 -9.02 7.70 -2.54
CA PRO A 164 -8.63 9.00 -3.06
C PRO A 164 -7.88 9.79 -1.99
N PRO A 165 -7.26 10.93 -2.35
CA PRO A 165 -6.72 11.85 -1.36
C PRO A 165 -7.80 12.38 -0.43
N VAL A 166 -7.41 12.77 0.78
CA VAL A 166 -8.34 13.35 1.76
C VAL A 166 -8.96 14.65 1.21
N ASN A 167 -10.27 14.75 1.29
CA ASN A 167 -11.08 15.87 0.77
C ASN A 167 -11.06 16.04 -0.77
N GLU A 168 -10.57 15.06 -1.51
CA GLU A 168 -10.60 15.07 -2.98
C GLU A 168 -11.35 13.83 -3.49
N ILE A 169 -12.01 13.95 -4.64
CA ILE A 169 -12.72 12.82 -5.27
C ILE A 169 -11.76 11.91 -6.01
N ILE A 170 -10.71 12.50 -6.62
CA ILE A 170 -9.70 11.80 -7.40
C ILE A 170 -8.40 12.59 -7.38
N SER A 171 -7.29 11.90 -7.32
CA SER A 171 -5.96 12.53 -7.40
C SER A 171 -5.70 13.15 -8.78
N ASP A 172 -5.06 14.32 -8.79
CA ASP A 172 -4.70 15.02 -10.03
C ASP A 172 -3.73 14.25 -10.93
N ILE A 173 -3.02 13.26 -10.39
CA ILE A 173 -2.15 12.41 -11.21
C ILE A 173 -2.89 11.69 -12.33
N PHE A 174 -4.21 11.40 -12.14
CA PHE A 174 -5.05 10.76 -13.16
C PHE A 174 -5.56 11.72 -14.24
N LYS A 175 -5.32 13.02 -14.09
CA LYS A 175 -5.56 14.04 -15.12
C LYS A 175 -4.31 14.27 -16.00
N ASN A 176 -3.26 13.48 -15.81
CA ASN A 176 -2.02 13.60 -16.59
C ASN A 176 -2.31 13.36 -18.09
N PRO A 177 -1.85 14.24 -19.00
CA PRO A 177 -2.00 14.03 -20.44
C PRO A 177 -1.37 12.73 -20.95
N ARG A 178 -0.35 12.22 -20.24
CA ARG A 178 0.30 10.93 -20.50
C ARG A 178 -0.22 9.85 -19.56
N LEU A 179 -1.53 9.71 -19.48
CA LEU A 179 -2.16 8.63 -18.73
C LEU A 179 -2.28 7.38 -19.63
N VAL A 180 -1.81 6.25 -19.14
CA VAL A 180 -2.03 4.93 -19.73
C VAL A 180 -2.77 4.06 -18.72
N THR A 181 -3.79 3.33 -19.17
CA THR A 181 -4.60 2.47 -18.30
C THR A 181 -4.39 1.00 -18.65
N LEU A 182 -4.00 0.22 -17.64
CA LEU A 182 -3.96 -1.24 -17.73
C LEU A 182 -5.37 -1.79 -17.54
N LYS A 183 -5.85 -2.56 -18.52
CA LYS A 183 -7.26 -3.02 -18.58
C LYS A 183 -7.41 -4.47 -18.16
N GLU A 184 -6.45 -5.32 -18.52
CA GLU A 184 -6.55 -6.76 -18.32
C GLU A 184 -6.08 -7.14 -16.92
N VAL A 185 -6.89 -7.89 -16.21
CA VAL A 185 -6.52 -8.50 -14.93
C VAL A 185 -5.71 -9.76 -15.21
N VAL A 186 -4.40 -9.74 -14.86
CA VAL A 186 -3.41 -10.81 -15.12
C VAL A 186 -3.41 -11.86 -14.01
N ARG A 187 -4.15 -11.65 -12.93
CA ARG A 187 -4.21 -12.67 -11.88
C ARG A 187 -4.68 -13.97 -12.49
N GLN A 188 -3.80 -15.00 -12.39
CA GLN A 188 -4.16 -16.38 -12.67
C GLN A 188 -5.59 -16.62 -12.20
N GLN A 189 -6.36 -17.39 -13.00
CA GLN A 189 -7.69 -17.88 -12.66
C GLN A 189 -7.69 -18.42 -11.21
N ASN A 190 -7.82 -17.51 -10.27
CA ASN A 190 -8.10 -17.83 -8.89
C ASN A 190 -9.62 -17.86 -8.84
N ASP A 191 -10.20 -19.04 -8.78
CA ASP A 191 -11.63 -19.25 -8.58
C ASP A 191 -12.12 -18.72 -7.23
N ASN A 192 -11.33 -17.83 -6.58
CA ASN A 192 -11.66 -17.26 -5.29
C ASN A 192 -12.91 -16.39 -5.36
N PRO A 193 -14.02 -16.81 -4.73
CA PRO A 193 -15.29 -16.09 -4.79
C PRO A 193 -15.23 -14.63 -4.26
N LEU A 194 -14.22 -14.32 -3.44
CA LEU A 194 -13.99 -12.94 -2.96
C LEU A 194 -13.69 -11.99 -4.12
N LEU A 195 -13.07 -12.47 -5.20
CA LEU A 195 -12.76 -11.62 -6.35
C LEU A 195 -14.03 -11.14 -7.07
N ASP A 196 -15.05 -12.00 -7.16
CA ASP A 196 -16.35 -11.63 -7.75
C ASP A 196 -17.00 -10.49 -6.94
N LEU A 197 -17.01 -10.64 -5.60
CA LEU A 197 -17.53 -9.61 -4.70
C LEU A 197 -16.76 -8.27 -4.88
N LEU A 198 -15.43 -8.33 -4.93
CA LEU A 198 -14.58 -7.14 -5.11
C LEU A 198 -14.82 -6.46 -6.45
N LEU A 199 -15.10 -7.23 -7.53
CA LEU A 199 -15.46 -6.68 -8.83
C LEU A 199 -16.80 -5.93 -8.79
N VAL A 200 -17.81 -6.50 -8.11
CA VAL A 200 -19.11 -5.84 -7.92
C VAL A 200 -18.96 -4.56 -7.09
N MET A 201 -18.23 -4.61 -5.97
CA MET A 201 -17.93 -3.42 -5.15
C MET A 201 -17.26 -2.33 -5.97
N ARG A 202 -16.32 -2.70 -6.84
CA ARG A 202 -15.60 -1.77 -7.70
C ARG A 202 -16.51 -1.09 -8.73
N GLN A 203 -17.47 -1.83 -9.29
CA GLN A 203 -18.46 -1.24 -10.19
C GLN A 203 -19.34 -0.21 -9.47
N ASP A 204 -19.59 -0.41 -8.19
CA ASP A 204 -20.39 0.52 -7.39
C ASP A 204 -19.63 1.81 -7.05
N ILE A 205 -18.30 1.77 -6.86
CA ILE A 205 -17.47 2.96 -6.64
C ILE A 205 -17.61 3.97 -7.80
N HIS A 206 -17.77 3.48 -9.02
CA HIS A 206 -17.90 4.31 -10.21
C HIS A 206 -19.37 4.62 -10.59
N SER A 207 -20.33 4.17 -9.79
CA SER A 207 -21.77 4.33 -10.03
C SER A 207 -22.36 5.38 -9.09
N VAL A 208 -23.17 6.30 -9.65
CA VAL A 208 -23.85 7.35 -8.85
C VAL A 208 -24.85 6.78 -7.84
N ASN A 209 -25.41 5.59 -8.11
CA ASN A 209 -26.42 4.92 -7.28
C ASN A 209 -26.05 3.44 -7.03
N GLY A 210 -24.77 3.16 -6.77
CA GLY A 210 -24.31 1.79 -6.66
C GLY A 210 -24.73 1.15 -5.34
N HIS A 211 -25.58 0.13 -5.42
CA HIS A 211 -25.91 -0.78 -4.32
C HIS A 211 -25.81 -2.25 -4.75
N ARG A 212 -25.17 -2.52 -5.88
CA ARG A 212 -25.06 -3.85 -6.47
C ARG A 212 -24.39 -4.84 -5.54
N PHE A 213 -23.39 -4.39 -4.78
CA PHE A 213 -22.68 -5.27 -3.86
C PHE A 213 -23.56 -5.73 -2.69
N ILE A 214 -24.49 -4.88 -2.21
CA ILE A 214 -25.46 -5.25 -1.17
C ILE A 214 -26.42 -6.32 -1.71
N ASP A 215 -26.95 -6.10 -2.91
CA ASP A 215 -27.82 -7.08 -3.57
C ASP A 215 -27.08 -8.39 -3.84
N TYR A 216 -25.81 -8.29 -4.26
CA TYR A 216 -24.97 -9.45 -4.51
C TYR A 216 -24.71 -10.27 -3.23
N ILE A 217 -24.38 -9.62 -2.11
CA ILE A 217 -24.19 -10.27 -0.82
C ILE A 217 -25.49 -10.88 -0.31
N ASN A 218 -26.62 -10.19 -0.43
CA ASN A 218 -27.92 -10.71 -0.02
C ASN A 218 -28.31 -11.98 -0.79
N GLN A 219 -27.98 -12.06 -2.09
CA GLN A 219 -28.21 -13.24 -2.92
C GLN A 219 -27.17 -14.33 -2.69
N ASN A 220 -25.95 -13.97 -2.29
CA ASN A 220 -24.81 -14.86 -2.11
C ASN A 220 -24.13 -14.60 -0.76
N PRO A 221 -24.78 -14.88 0.38
CA PRO A 221 -24.25 -14.51 1.70
C PRO A 221 -23.01 -15.29 2.10
N THR A 222 -22.79 -16.45 1.52
CA THR A 222 -21.62 -17.30 1.77
C THR A 222 -21.15 -17.93 0.47
N ARG A 223 -19.89 -17.71 0.13
CA ARG A 223 -19.23 -18.38 -0.99
C ARG A 223 -17.81 -18.75 -0.57
N ILE A 224 -17.59 -20.04 -0.35
CA ILE A 224 -16.31 -20.61 0.07
C ILE A 224 -15.98 -21.76 -0.88
N ILE A 225 -14.74 -21.83 -1.31
CA ILE A 225 -14.17 -22.97 -2.02
C ILE A 225 -13.04 -23.58 -1.20
N GLN A 226 -12.88 -24.88 -1.29
CA GLN A 226 -11.75 -25.59 -0.71
C GLN A 226 -10.74 -25.88 -1.83
N LYS A 227 -9.48 -25.52 -1.61
CA LYS A 227 -8.37 -25.80 -2.51
C LYS A 227 -7.84 -27.22 -2.32
N GLU A 228 -7.00 -27.64 -3.25
CA GLU A 228 -6.33 -28.96 -3.21
C GLU A 228 -5.45 -29.16 -1.95
N ASP A 229 -4.87 -28.07 -1.42
CA ASP A 229 -4.09 -28.07 -0.18
C ASP A 229 -4.94 -28.07 1.10
N GLY A 230 -6.27 -28.10 0.97
CA GLY A 230 -7.21 -28.07 2.08
C GLY A 230 -7.54 -26.66 2.59
N SER A 231 -6.88 -25.60 2.11
CA SER A 231 -7.18 -24.21 2.48
C SER A 231 -8.56 -23.78 1.95
N LEU A 232 -9.19 -22.85 2.68
CA LEU A 232 -10.49 -22.29 2.30
C LEU A 232 -10.29 -20.87 1.76
N GLU A 233 -10.91 -20.57 0.65
CA GLU A 233 -10.96 -19.23 0.05
C GLU A 233 -12.40 -18.79 -0.20
N GLY A 234 -12.64 -17.49 -0.02
CA GLY A 234 -13.95 -16.91 -0.25
C GLY A 234 -14.34 -15.89 0.81
N TYR A 235 -15.64 -15.78 1.06
CA TYR A 235 -16.20 -14.87 2.06
C TYR A 235 -17.48 -15.42 2.69
N ILE A 236 -17.78 -14.88 3.88
CA ILE A 236 -19.02 -15.10 4.62
C ILE A 236 -19.54 -13.73 5.04
N ALA A 237 -20.79 -13.40 4.69
CA ALA A 237 -21.49 -12.25 5.24
C ALA A 237 -22.10 -12.64 6.59
N LEU A 238 -21.72 -11.92 7.63
CA LEU A 238 -22.17 -12.17 9.00
C LEU A 238 -22.98 -10.98 9.53
N ASN A 239 -24.00 -11.27 10.33
CA ASN A 239 -24.58 -10.23 11.16
C ASN A 239 -23.60 -9.84 12.28
N LEU A 240 -23.86 -8.71 12.98
CA LEU A 240 -22.97 -8.18 14.00
C LEU A 240 -22.65 -9.19 15.11
N GLN A 241 -23.66 -9.94 15.58
CA GLN A 241 -23.48 -10.90 16.67
C GLN A 241 -22.54 -12.04 16.26
N ASP A 242 -22.74 -12.62 15.08
CA ASP A 242 -21.90 -13.71 14.57
C ASP A 242 -20.51 -13.22 14.16
N PHE A 243 -20.41 -11.96 13.68
CA PHE A 243 -19.13 -11.32 13.45
C PHE A 243 -18.31 -11.18 14.74
N CYS A 244 -18.93 -10.71 15.83
CA CYS A 244 -18.25 -10.61 17.14
C CYS A 244 -17.80 -11.98 17.65
N LYS A 245 -18.62 -13.05 17.50
CA LYS A 245 -18.21 -14.41 17.84
C LYS A 245 -17.01 -14.87 17.00
N ALA A 246 -17.04 -14.60 15.69
CA ALA A 246 -15.94 -14.94 14.81
C ALA A 246 -14.65 -14.22 15.21
N LEU A 247 -14.71 -12.91 15.53
CA LEU A 247 -13.55 -12.15 16.02
C LEU A 247 -12.92 -12.83 17.24
N ILE A 248 -13.71 -13.16 18.26
CA ILE A 248 -13.21 -13.83 19.48
C ILE A 248 -12.58 -15.20 19.12
N THR A 249 -13.26 -15.98 18.27
CA THR A 249 -12.76 -17.29 17.85
C THR A 249 -11.42 -17.20 17.13
N TYR A 250 -11.27 -16.27 16.19
CA TYR A 250 -10.03 -16.14 15.42
C TYR A 250 -8.90 -15.49 16.22
N THR A 251 -9.19 -14.54 17.11
CA THR A 251 -8.17 -13.90 17.94
C THR A 251 -7.67 -14.77 19.09
N ASN A 252 -8.36 -15.84 19.45
CA ASN A 252 -7.92 -16.83 20.44
C ASN A 252 -7.22 -18.06 19.82
N LYS A 253 -7.02 -18.07 18.50
CA LYS A 253 -6.25 -19.15 17.86
C LYS A 253 -4.76 -19.05 18.22
N PRO A 254 -4.06 -20.20 18.36
CA PRO A 254 -2.62 -20.23 18.69
C PRO A 254 -1.76 -19.41 17.73
N GLU A 255 -2.14 -19.37 16.43
CA GLU A 255 -1.44 -18.62 15.38
C GLU A 255 -1.41 -17.11 15.64
N MET A 256 -2.37 -16.58 16.40
CA MET A 256 -2.38 -15.18 16.83
C MET A 256 -1.37 -14.86 17.94
N ASN A 257 -0.87 -15.89 18.63
CA ASN A 257 0.13 -15.76 19.69
C ASN A 257 1.55 -15.96 19.13
N ASP A 258 1.66 -16.47 17.92
CA ASP A 258 2.94 -16.64 17.23
C ASP A 258 3.32 -15.27 16.63
N CYS A 259 3.97 -14.46 17.50
CA CYS A 259 4.21 -13.02 17.32
C CYS A 259 5.18 -12.70 16.17
N ASN A 260 4.93 -13.21 14.99
CA ASN A 260 5.63 -12.77 13.78
C ASN A 260 4.75 -11.73 13.07
N PRO A 261 5.07 -10.41 13.15
CA PRO A 261 4.28 -9.36 12.51
C PRO A 261 4.23 -9.49 10.97
N VAL A 262 5.04 -10.37 10.40
CA VAL A 262 5.04 -10.69 8.96
C VAL A 262 3.90 -11.65 8.61
N LEU A 263 3.38 -12.40 9.57
CA LEU A 263 2.26 -13.33 9.36
C LEU A 263 0.95 -12.59 9.62
N ASP A 264 0.36 -12.06 8.55
CA ASP A 264 -0.97 -11.44 8.55
C ASP A 264 -2.07 -12.52 8.71
N PHE A 265 -2.15 -13.15 9.89
CA PHE A 265 -3.08 -14.24 10.12
C PHE A 265 -4.54 -13.76 10.13
N CYS A 266 -4.83 -12.69 10.88
CA CYS A 266 -6.17 -12.12 10.99
C CYS A 266 -6.09 -10.61 11.16
N LYS A 267 -6.84 -9.87 10.36
CA LYS A 267 -6.96 -8.41 10.50
C LYS A 267 -8.42 -7.99 10.45
N TYR A 268 -8.76 -7.05 11.30
CA TYR A 268 -10.02 -6.33 11.27
C TYR A 268 -9.82 -5.00 10.55
N ALA A 269 -10.73 -4.68 9.64
CA ALA A 269 -10.77 -3.39 8.97
C ALA A 269 -12.10 -2.68 9.24
N ALA A 270 -12.06 -1.41 9.55
CA ALA A 270 -13.23 -0.56 9.75
C ALA A 270 -13.08 0.76 9.03
N TYR A 271 -14.22 1.40 8.77
CA TYR A 271 -14.28 2.69 8.08
C TYR A 271 -13.72 3.84 8.92
N SER A 272 -13.94 3.83 10.25
CA SER A 272 -13.52 4.91 11.14
C SER A 272 -12.54 4.44 12.22
N ASN A 273 -11.65 5.33 12.65
CA ASN A 273 -10.76 5.08 13.78
C ASN A 273 -11.53 4.78 15.07
N GLU A 274 -12.69 5.40 15.27
CA GLU A 274 -13.56 5.13 16.42
C GLU A 274 -14.03 3.66 16.42
N SER A 275 -14.51 3.17 15.28
CA SER A 275 -14.88 1.75 15.14
C SER A 275 -13.70 0.83 15.40
N VAL A 276 -12.50 1.17 14.89
CA VAL A 276 -11.28 0.39 15.17
C VAL A 276 -10.99 0.34 16.68
N GLN A 277 -11.10 1.44 17.39
CA GLN A 277 -10.87 1.49 18.84
C GLN A 277 -11.89 0.66 19.61
N ILE A 278 -13.19 0.74 19.25
CA ILE A 278 -14.26 -0.03 19.88
C ILE A 278 -13.98 -1.53 19.76
N TYR A 279 -13.65 -2.00 18.55
CA TYR A 279 -13.41 -3.42 18.34
C TYR A 279 -12.05 -3.89 18.89
N ASN A 280 -11.03 -3.07 18.90
CA ASN A 280 -9.79 -3.38 19.59
C ASN A 280 -10.00 -3.56 21.10
N LYS A 281 -10.81 -2.69 21.72
CA LYS A 281 -11.20 -2.84 23.12
C LYS A 281 -12.01 -4.12 23.34
N PHE A 282 -13.00 -4.38 22.49
CA PHE A 282 -13.84 -5.58 22.55
C PHE A 282 -12.99 -6.87 22.44
N ILE A 283 -12.05 -6.92 21.48
CA ILE A 283 -11.15 -8.06 21.30
C ILE A 283 -10.28 -8.23 22.56
N ARG A 284 -9.71 -7.14 23.08
CA ARG A 284 -8.85 -7.17 24.25
C ARG A 284 -9.56 -7.68 25.52
N GLU A 285 -10.82 -7.28 25.72
CA GLU A 285 -11.63 -7.71 26.87
C GLU A 285 -12.05 -9.18 26.78
N ASN A 286 -12.10 -9.77 25.59
CA ASN A 286 -12.62 -11.12 25.33
C ASN A 286 -11.54 -12.11 24.87
N ARG A 287 -10.31 -11.67 24.66
CA ARG A 287 -9.19 -12.56 24.32
C ARG A 287 -8.66 -13.22 25.57
N GLU A 288 -8.48 -14.56 25.57
CA GLU A 288 -8.05 -15.35 26.74
C GLU A 288 -6.74 -14.85 27.35
N VAL A 289 -5.78 -14.44 26.52
CA VAL A 289 -4.46 -13.95 26.96
C VAL A 289 -4.53 -12.61 27.68
N SER A 290 -5.53 -11.78 27.39
CA SER A 290 -5.68 -10.43 27.93
C SER A 290 -6.88 -10.24 28.85
N ALA A 291 -7.73 -11.26 29.01
CA ALA A 291 -8.90 -11.19 29.88
C ALA A 291 -8.51 -10.94 31.33
N GLY A 292 -9.07 -9.87 31.94
CA GLY A 292 -8.79 -9.50 33.33
C GLY A 292 -7.46 -8.76 33.56
N VAL A 293 -6.68 -8.50 32.51
CA VAL A 293 -5.44 -7.71 32.62
C VAL A 293 -5.76 -6.22 32.49
N SER A 294 -5.44 -5.44 33.52
CA SER A 294 -5.69 -3.98 33.54
C SER A 294 -4.57 -3.17 32.88
N ASP A 295 -3.49 -3.81 32.47
CA ASP A 295 -2.35 -3.12 31.85
C ASP A 295 -2.69 -2.58 30.47
N LEU A 296 -2.12 -1.43 30.14
CA LEU A 296 -2.33 -0.78 28.83
C LEU A 296 -1.79 -1.65 27.70
N PHE A 297 -0.69 -2.34 27.94
CA PHE A 297 -0.05 -3.29 27.01
C PHE A 297 0.32 -4.59 27.71
N ILE A 298 0.34 -5.68 26.98
CA ILE A 298 0.84 -6.99 27.42
C ILE A 298 1.80 -7.54 26.37
N ALA A 299 2.68 -8.45 26.77
CA ALA A 299 3.52 -9.18 25.82
C ALA A 299 2.66 -9.90 24.79
N GLY A 300 3.04 -9.83 23.53
CA GLY A 300 2.28 -10.36 22.39
C GLY A 300 1.26 -9.38 21.77
N ASP A 301 1.06 -8.19 22.34
CA ASP A 301 0.27 -7.16 21.65
C ASP A 301 0.99 -6.70 20.38
N ILE A 302 0.23 -6.44 19.33
CA ILE A 302 0.73 -5.85 18.07
C ILE A 302 0.35 -4.37 18.08
N LEU A 303 1.37 -3.52 17.98
CA LEU A 303 1.21 -2.08 17.91
C LEU A 303 1.65 -1.59 16.54
N THR A 304 0.78 -0.84 15.87
CA THR A 304 1.15 -0.18 14.61
C THR A 304 1.62 1.24 14.90
N GLY A 305 2.78 1.61 14.39
CA GLY A 305 3.28 2.98 14.48
C GLY A 305 2.33 3.94 13.76
N TYR A 306 1.70 4.85 14.50
CA TYR A 306 0.80 5.87 13.93
C TYR A 306 1.57 7.07 13.37
N SER A 307 2.71 7.39 13.96
CA SER A 307 3.63 8.44 13.52
C SER A 307 5.07 8.01 13.77
N ASN A 308 6.01 8.69 13.11
CA ASN A 308 7.41 8.45 13.40
C ASN A 308 7.77 9.04 14.77
N VAL A 309 8.34 8.21 15.64
CA VAL A 309 8.99 8.65 16.87
C VAL A 309 10.50 8.60 16.65
N LEU A 310 11.18 9.72 16.86
CA LEU A 310 12.60 9.83 16.60
C LEU A 310 13.40 9.83 17.91
N THR A 311 14.60 9.27 17.86
CA THR A 311 15.61 9.47 18.92
C THR A 311 16.11 10.92 18.91
N PRO A 312 16.85 11.36 19.96
CA PRO A 312 17.50 12.67 19.96
C PRO A 312 18.43 12.90 18.75
N ASP A 313 19.00 11.82 18.20
CA ASP A 313 19.89 11.83 17.04
C ASP A 313 19.11 11.77 15.70
N LEU A 314 17.77 11.97 15.73
CA LEU A 314 16.85 11.94 14.57
C LEU A 314 16.75 10.59 13.86
N GLU A 315 17.15 9.50 14.51
CA GLU A 315 16.91 8.16 14.01
C GLU A 315 15.49 7.69 14.36
N PRO A 316 14.79 6.98 13.46
CA PRO A 316 13.44 6.50 13.74
C PRO A 316 13.45 5.37 14.78
N LEU A 317 12.90 5.64 15.97
CA LEU A 317 12.63 4.65 17.01
C LEU A 317 11.35 3.87 16.70
N ILE A 318 10.28 4.59 16.30
CA ILE A 318 9.04 4.02 15.80
C ILE A 318 8.78 4.60 14.44
N THR A 319 8.50 3.74 13.47
CA THR A 319 8.22 4.14 12.09
C THR A 319 6.72 4.06 11.81
N ASN A 320 6.17 5.06 11.16
CA ASN A 320 4.77 5.08 10.76
C ASN A 320 4.41 3.87 9.88
N SER A 321 3.24 3.26 10.12
CA SER A 321 2.70 2.11 9.40
C SER A 321 3.55 0.83 9.47
N ILE A 322 4.44 0.72 10.46
CA ILE A 322 5.16 -0.52 10.78
C ILE A 322 4.54 -1.15 12.03
N ASP A 323 4.34 -2.46 11.96
CA ASP A 323 3.82 -3.25 13.07
C ASP A 323 4.99 -3.68 13.99
N TYR A 324 4.80 -3.53 15.29
CA TYR A 324 5.73 -3.91 16.36
C TYR A 324 5.04 -4.87 17.31
N VAL A 325 5.76 -5.87 17.75
CA VAL A 325 5.29 -6.79 18.79
C VAL A 325 5.82 -6.35 20.14
N VAL A 326 4.95 -6.31 21.13
CA VAL A 326 5.37 -6.06 22.53
C VAL A 326 6.03 -7.33 23.05
N GLU A 327 7.34 -7.31 23.26
CA GLU A 327 8.09 -8.45 23.81
C GLU A 327 7.94 -8.52 25.33
N ASP A 328 8.03 -7.37 26.01
CA ASP A 328 7.94 -7.28 27.46
C ASP A 328 7.42 -5.91 27.91
N VAL A 329 6.80 -5.86 29.08
CA VAL A 329 6.26 -4.63 29.69
C VAL A 329 6.92 -4.42 31.04
N VAL A 330 7.84 -3.46 31.08
CA VAL A 330 8.54 -3.09 32.33
C VAL A 330 7.87 -1.87 32.97
N ARG A 331 7.29 -2.05 34.15
CA ARG A 331 6.76 -0.94 34.95
C ARG A 331 7.92 -0.21 35.63
N ARG A 332 8.09 1.07 35.37
CA ARG A 332 8.96 1.91 36.19
C ARG A 332 8.21 2.26 37.48
N PRO A 333 8.82 2.10 38.64
CA PRO A 333 8.24 2.65 39.86
C PRO A 333 8.09 4.15 39.70
N SER A 334 6.89 4.65 40.06
CA SER A 334 6.51 6.07 40.07
C SER A 334 7.34 6.87 41.08
#